data_4544f4c798b6275081ccdb3655a9d169
#
_entry.id   4544f4c798b6275081ccdb3655a9d169
#
_cell.length_a   1.000
_cell.length_b   1.000
_cell.length_c   1.000
_cell.angle_alpha   90.00
_cell.angle_beta   90.00
_cell.angle_gamma   90.00
#
_symmetry.space_group_name_H-M   'P 1'
#
loop_
_entity.id
_entity.type
_entity.pdbx_description
1 polymer ?
#
loop_
_entity_poly.entity_id
_entity_poly.type
_entity_poly.pdbx_seq_one_letter_code
_entity_poly.pdbx_strand_id
1 'polypeptide(L)'
;VANKISLQRLNKRQVRAYIRDNNCLIDQSLNSQTPSNLLFVFDKTYQCANGEILAVSKAGTGNLYDSINDWQAGLDELIDLGNREPVHILYSQIPSQERFVEEIPSLISNLAKEFELGSSELDRTLGSLLILDRAIASKNRQDYIGDNSNRKILSSLIAYIGEVIKSAINGEWQTKQNSGWGWEPIIIDLNGKTSSFCIMVFDELYEAEESSFYDIALMLIESHQQ
;
A
#
# COMPACT_ATOMS: atom_id res chain seq x y z
N VAL A 1 -28.93 -0.08 10.32
CA VAL A 1 -27.80 -0.28 11.24
C VAL A 1 -26.87 -1.20 10.52
N ALA A 2 -25.76 -0.68 9.95
CA ALA A 2 -24.74 -1.53 9.34
C ALA A 2 -24.13 -2.39 10.45
N ASN A 3 -24.21 -3.72 10.31
CA ASN A 3 -23.48 -4.62 11.18
C ASN A 3 -21.99 -4.33 11.03
N LYS A 4 -21.35 -3.93 12.13
CA LYS A 4 -19.90 -3.71 12.13
C LYS A 4 -19.25 -5.08 11.97
N ILE A 5 -18.58 -5.30 10.85
CA ILE A 5 -17.79 -6.52 10.59
C ILE A 5 -16.68 -6.58 11.63
N SER A 6 -16.59 -7.69 12.35
CA SER A 6 -15.46 -7.93 13.25
C SER A 6 -14.27 -8.44 12.42
N LEU A 7 -13.23 -7.63 12.34
CA LEU A 7 -12.06 -7.88 11.51
C LEU A 7 -10.79 -7.48 12.25
N GLN A 8 -9.82 -8.41 12.32
CA GLN A 8 -8.47 -8.14 12.79
C GLN A 8 -7.45 -8.38 11.68
N ARG A 9 -6.60 -7.39 11.39
CA ARG A 9 -5.48 -7.56 10.47
C ARG A 9 -4.28 -8.20 11.17
N LEU A 10 -3.65 -9.17 10.50
CA LEU A 10 -2.49 -9.89 10.99
C LEU A 10 -1.33 -9.74 10.02
N ASN A 11 -0.14 -9.44 10.54
CA ASN A 11 1.09 -9.49 9.74
C ASN A 11 1.53 -10.94 9.50
N LYS A 12 2.52 -11.15 8.62
CA LYS A 12 2.99 -12.47 8.19
C LYS A 12 3.43 -13.38 9.35
N ARG A 13 4.05 -12.82 10.38
CA ARG A 13 4.48 -13.58 11.57
C ARG A 13 3.28 -14.00 12.41
N GLN A 14 2.35 -13.09 12.63
CA GLN A 14 1.10 -13.34 13.35
C GLN A 14 0.24 -14.39 12.63
N VAL A 15 0.10 -14.32 11.30
CA VAL A 15 -0.61 -15.32 10.49
C VAL A 15 -0.05 -16.72 10.72
N ARG A 16 1.28 -16.89 10.65
CA ARG A 16 1.92 -18.20 10.86
C ARG A 16 1.70 -18.74 12.27
N ALA A 17 1.82 -17.87 13.27
CA ALA A 17 1.57 -18.24 14.66
C ALA A 17 0.09 -18.62 14.85
N TYR A 18 -0.81 -17.81 14.31
CA TYR A 18 -2.25 -18.02 14.45
C TYR A 18 -2.71 -19.37 13.84
N ILE A 19 -2.27 -19.69 12.61
CA ILE A 19 -2.58 -20.96 11.95
C ILE A 19 -2.15 -22.16 12.80
N ARG A 20 -0.94 -22.12 13.35
CA ARG A 20 -0.40 -23.19 14.18
C ARG A 20 -1.15 -23.32 15.51
N ASP A 21 -1.38 -22.20 16.19
CA ASP A 21 -1.88 -22.19 17.55
C ASP A 21 -3.40 -22.47 17.64
N ASN A 22 -4.14 -22.22 16.52
CA ASN A 22 -5.59 -22.42 16.44
C ASN A 22 -6.01 -23.57 15.50
N ASN A 23 -5.07 -24.43 15.11
CA ASN A 23 -5.33 -25.57 14.22
C ASN A 23 -6.16 -25.19 12.98
N CYS A 24 -5.75 -24.12 12.28
CA CYS A 24 -6.47 -23.66 11.10
C CYS A 24 -6.14 -24.54 9.89
N LEU A 25 -7.15 -24.99 9.18
CA LEU A 25 -7.03 -25.81 7.97
C LEU A 25 -7.53 -25.01 6.76
N ILE A 26 -6.87 -25.20 5.61
CA ILE A 26 -7.33 -24.60 4.35
C ILE A 26 -8.72 -25.14 4.02
N ASP A 27 -9.67 -24.23 3.83
CA ASP A 27 -11.02 -24.55 3.39
C ASP A 27 -11.17 -24.27 1.89
N GLN A 28 -11.24 -25.37 1.12
CA GLN A 28 -11.37 -25.30 -0.33
C GLN A 28 -12.72 -24.72 -0.78
N SER A 29 -13.78 -24.92 0.02
CA SER A 29 -15.11 -24.42 -0.31
C SER A 29 -15.18 -22.88 -0.16
N LEU A 30 -14.53 -22.34 0.87
CA LEU A 30 -14.41 -20.88 1.06
C LEU A 30 -13.50 -20.26 -0.01
N ASN A 31 -12.39 -20.92 -0.35
CA ASN A 31 -11.53 -20.45 -1.44
C ASN A 31 -12.27 -20.36 -2.78
N SER A 32 -13.15 -21.32 -3.08
CA SER A 32 -13.92 -21.32 -4.33
C SER A 32 -14.99 -20.24 -4.39
N GLN A 33 -15.39 -19.68 -3.26
CA GLN A 33 -16.34 -18.57 -3.18
C GLN A 33 -15.67 -17.21 -3.43
N THR A 34 -14.32 -17.13 -3.33
CA THR A 34 -13.60 -15.88 -3.63
C THR A 34 -13.55 -15.69 -5.14
N PRO A 35 -14.14 -14.60 -5.67
CA PRO A 35 -14.08 -14.29 -7.09
C PRO A 35 -12.65 -14.18 -7.62
N SER A 36 -12.42 -14.63 -8.85
CA SER A 36 -11.08 -14.66 -9.47
C SER A 36 -10.41 -13.28 -9.53
N ASN A 37 -11.19 -12.19 -9.64
CA ASN A 37 -10.71 -10.82 -9.62
C ASN A 37 -10.29 -10.35 -8.20
N LEU A 38 -10.62 -11.09 -7.14
CA LEU A 38 -10.21 -10.81 -5.76
C LEU A 38 -9.12 -11.77 -5.25
N LEU A 39 -8.64 -12.71 -6.07
CA LEU A 39 -7.56 -13.64 -5.68
C LEU A 39 -6.21 -12.95 -5.42
N PHE A 40 -6.06 -11.69 -5.80
CA PHE A 40 -4.90 -10.89 -5.40
C PHE A 40 -4.99 -10.42 -3.94
N VAL A 41 -6.23 -10.31 -3.41
CA VAL A 41 -6.47 -9.94 -2.00
C VAL A 41 -6.34 -11.16 -1.10
N PHE A 42 -6.96 -12.29 -1.50
CA PHE A 42 -6.96 -13.54 -0.74
C PHE A 42 -6.44 -14.70 -1.59
N ASP A 43 -5.29 -15.24 -1.19
CA ASP A 43 -4.68 -16.45 -1.84
C ASP A 43 -5.20 -17.73 -1.21
N LYS A 44 -5.41 -17.72 0.11
CA LYS A 44 -5.87 -18.87 0.88
C LYS A 44 -6.81 -18.45 1.99
N THR A 45 -7.90 -19.21 2.15
CA THR A 45 -8.82 -19.05 3.27
C THR A 45 -8.75 -20.30 4.15
N TYR A 46 -8.60 -20.07 5.45
CA TYR A 46 -8.49 -21.10 6.46
C TYR A 46 -9.71 -21.04 7.38
N GLN A 47 -10.24 -22.20 7.74
CA GLN A 47 -11.18 -22.33 8.85
C GLN A 47 -10.41 -22.83 10.08
N CYS A 48 -10.55 -22.12 11.20
CA CYS A 48 -9.89 -22.43 12.45
C CYS A 48 -10.79 -23.24 13.39
N ALA A 49 -10.21 -24.03 14.29
CA ALA A 49 -10.97 -24.91 15.19
C ALA A 49 -11.92 -24.15 16.13
N ASN A 50 -11.65 -22.88 16.40
CA ASN A 50 -12.51 -21.99 17.19
C ASN A 50 -13.66 -21.35 16.38
N GLY A 51 -13.80 -21.68 15.11
CA GLY A 51 -14.84 -21.18 14.21
C GLY A 51 -14.51 -19.89 13.47
N GLU A 52 -13.36 -19.29 13.75
CA GLU A 52 -12.87 -18.09 13.05
C GLU A 52 -12.38 -18.44 11.64
N ILE A 53 -12.44 -17.43 10.75
CA ILE A 53 -11.99 -17.54 9.37
C ILE A 53 -10.79 -16.62 9.17
N LEU A 54 -9.68 -17.18 8.67
CA LEU A 54 -8.47 -16.45 8.36
C LEU A 54 -8.24 -16.41 6.84
N ALA A 55 -8.41 -15.26 6.22
CA ALA A 55 -8.12 -15.04 4.80
C ALA A 55 -6.70 -14.45 4.65
N VAL A 56 -5.84 -15.13 3.89
CA VAL A 56 -4.42 -14.83 3.76
C VAL A 56 -4.10 -14.40 2.32
N SER A 57 -3.39 -13.28 2.17
CA SER A 57 -2.93 -12.77 0.88
C SER A 57 -1.68 -13.50 0.38
N LYS A 58 -1.33 -13.29 -0.90
CA LYS A 58 -0.05 -13.78 -1.47
C LYS A 58 1.19 -13.25 -0.74
N ALA A 59 1.10 -12.05 -0.19
CA ALA A 59 2.16 -11.45 0.62
C ALA A 59 2.33 -12.14 1.99
N GLY A 60 1.35 -12.95 2.40
CA GLY A 60 1.35 -13.67 3.66
C GLY A 60 0.75 -12.88 4.84
N THR A 61 0.25 -11.67 4.62
CA THR A 61 -0.59 -10.94 5.59
C THR A 61 -2.01 -11.54 5.58
N GLY A 62 -2.79 -11.35 6.65
CA GLY A 62 -4.11 -11.96 6.74
C GLY A 62 -5.14 -11.09 7.42
N ASN A 63 -6.39 -11.37 7.11
CA ASN A 63 -7.58 -10.84 7.74
C ASN A 63 -8.27 -11.94 8.53
N LEU A 64 -8.39 -11.77 9.84
CA LEU A 64 -9.07 -12.69 10.74
C LEU A 64 -10.48 -12.18 10.99
N TYR A 65 -11.47 -13.02 10.77
CA TYR A 65 -12.89 -12.78 10.97
C TYR A 65 -13.42 -13.68 12.08
N ASP A 66 -14.24 -13.15 12.96
CA ASP A 66 -14.79 -13.88 14.11
C ASP A 66 -15.72 -15.02 13.71
N SER A 67 -16.28 -14.96 12.50
CA SER A 67 -17.20 -15.98 11.99
C SER A 67 -17.22 -16.05 10.47
N ILE A 68 -17.82 -17.13 9.93
CA ILE A 68 -18.10 -17.27 8.50
C ILE A 68 -19.02 -16.15 7.98
N ASN A 69 -19.95 -15.68 8.81
CA ASN A 69 -20.85 -14.60 8.43
C ASN A 69 -20.11 -13.26 8.30
N ASP A 70 -19.14 -12.98 9.17
CA ASP A 70 -18.30 -11.79 9.08
C ASP A 70 -17.40 -11.86 7.86
N TRP A 71 -16.83 -13.03 7.57
CA TRP A 71 -16.04 -13.24 6.36
C TRP A 71 -16.88 -13.04 5.09
N GLN A 72 -18.10 -13.62 5.04
CA GLN A 72 -19.00 -13.45 3.90
C GLN A 72 -19.38 -11.98 3.72
N ALA A 73 -19.73 -11.28 4.79
CA ALA A 73 -20.02 -9.85 4.73
C ALA A 73 -18.82 -9.01 4.24
N GLY A 74 -17.61 -9.37 4.68
CA GLY A 74 -16.38 -8.74 4.19
C GLY A 74 -16.11 -9.03 2.71
N LEU A 75 -16.40 -10.25 2.26
CA LEU A 75 -16.30 -10.62 0.85
C LEU A 75 -17.32 -9.87 -0.01
N ASP A 76 -18.57 -9.78 0.45
CA ASP A 76 -19.65 -9.04 -0.24
C ASP A 76 -19.30 -7.56 -0.35
N GLU A 77 -18.73 -6.96 0.70
CA GLU A 77 -18.23 -5.57 0.66
C GLU A 77 -17.11 -5.37 -0.36
N LEU A 78 -16.16 -6.31 -0.44
CA LEU A 78 -15.10 -6.28 -1.44
C LEU A 78 -15.62 -6.45 -2.87
N ILE A 79 -16.62 -7.34 -3.06
CA ILE A 79 -17.29 -7.51 -4.36
C ILE A 79 -18.00 -6.21 -4.75
N ASP A 80 -18.72 -5.60 -3.82
CA ASP A 80 -19.42 -4.34 -4.06
C ASP A 80 -18.43 -3.20 -4.36
N LEU A 81 -17.30 -3.13 -3.65
CA LEU A 81 -16.21 -2.21 -3.96
C LEU A 81 -15.61 -2.47 -5.34
N GLY A 82 -15.41 -3.73 -5.72
CA GLY A 82 -14.91 -4.12 -7.04
C GLY A 82 -15.88 -3.81 -8.19
N ASN A 83 -17.18 -3.71 -7.91
CA ASN A 83 -18.22 -3.32 -8.88
C ASN A 83 -18.41 -1.80 -8.98
N ARG A 84 -17.83 -1.02 -8.06
CA ARG A 84 -17.78 0.44 -8.17
C ARG A 84 -16.72 0.86 -9.17
N GLU A 85 -16.84 2.07 -9.70
CA GLU A 85 -15.75 2.63 -10.53
C GLU A 85 -14.45 2.60 -9.71
N PRO A 86 -13.34 2.09 -10.30
CA PRO A 86 -12.08 1.97 -9.59
C PRO A 86 -11.61 3.35 -9.12
N VAL A 87 -11.51 3.49 -7.79
CA VAL A 87 -11.01 4.73 -7.16
C VAL A 87 -9.53 4.55 -6.91
N HIS A 88 -8.72 5.38 -7.55
CA HIS A 88 -7.28 5.35 -7.33
C HIS A 88 -6.96 5.64 -5.86
N ILE A 89 -5.94 4.96 -5.33
CA ILE A 89 -5.49 5.11 -3.93
C ILE A 89 -5.19 6.57 -3.54
N LEU A 90 -4.81 7.40 -4.50
CA LEU A 90 -4.56 8.83 -4.32
C LEU A 90 -5.78 9.72 -4.58
N TYR A 91 -6.92 9.16 -5.01
CA TYR A 91 -8.06 9.96 -5.46
C TYR A 91 -8.60 10.92 -4.40
N SER A 92 -8.61 10.50 -3.15
CA SER A 92 -9.01 11.36 -2.03
C SER A 92 -8.05 12.53 -1.80
N GLN A 93 -6.79 12.39 -2.20
CA GLN A 93 -5.74 13.38 -2.01
C GLN A 93 -5.49 14.21 -3.27
N ILE A 94 -5.58 13.58 -4.45
CA ILE A 94 -5.38 14.20 -5.76
C ILE A 94 -6.45 13.65 -6.71
N PRO A 95 -7.53 14.36 -6.92
CA PRO A 95 -8.69 13.86 -7.70
C PRO A 95 -8.44 13.78 -9.21
N SER A 96 -7.33 14.34 -9.74
CA SER A 96 -6.99 14.31 -11.15
C SER A 96 -5.59 13.76 -11.37
N GLN A 97 -5.48 12.75 -12.24
CA GLN A 97 -4.18 12.17 -12.62
C GLN A 97 -3.23 13.21 -13.26
N GLU A 98 -3.78 14.15 -14.04
CA GLU A 98 -3.01 15.18 -14.75
C GLU A 98 -2.35 16.14 -13.74
N ARG A 99 -3.02 16.42 -12.65
CA ARG A 99 -2.51 17.32 -11.60
C ARG A 99 -1.42 16.71 -10.73
N PHE A 100 -1.27 15.38 -10.69
CA PHE A 100 -0.27 14.76 -9.83
C PHE A 100 1.12 15.28 -10.13
N VAL A 101 1.53 15.24 -11.39
CA VAL A 101 2.88 15.66 -11.82
C VAL A 101 3.09 17.17 -11.56
N GLU A 102 2.07 17.97 -11.79
CA GLU A 102 2.11 19.41 -11.52
C GLU A 102 2.22 19.72 -10.02
N GLU A 103 1.62 18.91 -9.16
CA GLU A 103 1.62 19.09 -7.70
C GLU A 103 2.89 18.56 -7.02
N ILE A 104 3.77 17.82 -7.69
CA ILE A 104 4.99 17.22 -7.10
C ILE A 104 5.79 18.22 -6.26
N PRO A 105 6.10 19.44 -6.72
CA PRO A 105 6.87 20.39 -5.91
C PRO A 105 6.16 20.77 -4.60
N SER A 106 4.84 20.92 -4.65
CA SER A 106 4.04 21.27 -3.46
C SER A 106 3.92 20.08 -2.50
N LEU A 107 3.81 18.86 -3.03
CA LEU A 107 3.77 17.63 -2.25
C LEU A 107 5.07 17.39 -1.48
N ILE A 108 6.22 17.61 -2.14
CA ILE A 108 7.54 17.53 -1.49
C ILE A 108 7.69 18.62 -0.42
N SER A 109 7.21 19.82 -0.69
CA SER A 109 7.22 20.90 0.33
C SER A 109 6.35 20.54 1.54
N ASN A 110 5.21 19.88 1.34
CA ASN A 110 4.35 19.41 2.42
C ASN A 110 5.03 18.31 3.24
N LEU A 111 5.71 17.37 2.57
CA LEU A 111 6.48 16.31 3.22
C LEU A 111 7.59 16.92 4.13
N ALA A 112 8.34 17.87 3.59
CA ALA A 112 9.38 18.57 4.32
C ALA A 112 8.83 19.24 5.60
N LYS A 113 7.69 19.92 5.49
CA LYS A 113 7.03 20.57 6.64
C LYS A 113 6.53 19.55 7.67
N GLU A 114 5.88 18.48 7.21
CA GLU A 114 5.31 17.48 8.10
C GLU A 114 6.38 16.79 8.95
N PHE A 115 7.54 16.51 8.35
CA PHE A 115 8.64 15.84 9.03
C PHE A 115 9.77 16.77 9.49
N GLU A 116 9.55 18.09 9.38
CA GLU A 116 10.49 19.13 9.83
C GLU A 116 11.88 19.02 9.17
N LEU A 117 11.90 18.60 7.89
CA LEU A 117 13.12 18.42 7.10
C LEU A 117 13.45 19.66 6.29
N GLY A 118 14.73 19.99 6.21
CA GLY A 118 15.24 21.05 5.34
C GLY A 118 15.29 20.60 3.87
N SER A 119 15.31 21.56 2.96
CA SER A 119 15.44 21.30 1.53
C SER A 119 16.76 20.58 1.14
N SER A 120 17.82 20.77 1.94
CA SER A 120 19.10 20.09 1.77
C SER A 120 19.07 18.64 2.24
N GLU A 121 18.11 18.27 3.08
CA GLU A 121 17.91 16.88 3.55
C GLU A 121 17.07 16.06 2.58
N LEU A 122 16.24 16.73 1.77
CA LEU A 122 15.45 16.16 0.69
C LEU A 122 16.07 16.46 -0.68
N ASP A 123 17.32 16.07 -0.88
CA ASP A 123 18.15 16.38 -2.05
C ASP A 123 17.90 15.45 -3.27
N ARG A 124 16.90 14.57 -3.17
CA ARG A 124 16.52 13.57 -4.20
C ARG A 124 17.58 12.51 -4.47
N THR A 125 18.49 12.28 -3.56
CA THR A 125 19.41 11.15 -3.59
C THR A 125 18.83 9.95 -2.84
N LEU A 126 19.33 8.75 -3.11
CA LEU A 126 18.93 7.56 -2.36
C LEU A 126 19.27 7.72 -0.86
N GLY A 127 20.37 8.41 -0.53
CA GLY A 127 20.76 8.69 0.85
C GLY A 127 19.75 9.56 1.61
N SER A 128 19.05 10.45 0.93
CA SER A 128 18.04 11.29 1.57
C SER A 128 16.79 10.53 2.01
N LEU A 129 16.53 9.35 1.45
CA LEU A 129 15.46 8.47 1.93
C LEU A 129 15.77 7.88 3.30
N LEU A 130 17.04 7.62 3.64
CA LEU A 130 17.42 7.20 4.99
C LEU A 130 17.16 8.31 6.04
N ILE A 131 17.27 9.58 5.64
CA ILE A 131 16.95 10.70 6.50
C ILE A 131 15.43 10.75 6.71
N LEU A 132 14.65 10.58 5.63
CA LEU A 132 13.20 10.54 5.68
C LEU A 132 12.69 9.37 6.52
N ASP A 133 13.23 8.16 6.34
CA ASP A 133 12.86 6.97 7.12
C ASP A 133 13.07 7.21 8.63
N ARG A 134 14.19 7.82 9.02
CA ARG A 134 14.45 8.19 10.41
C ARG A 134 13.48 9.24 10.94
N ALA A 135 13.16 10.25 10.13
CA ALA A 135 12.22 11.29 10.52
C ALA A 135 10.81 10.71 10.73
N ILE A 136 10.38 9.80 9.85
CA ILE A 136 9.11 9.07 9.98
C ILE A 136 9.11 8.19 11.23
N ALA A 137 10.17 7.41 11.47
CA ALA A 137 10.30 6.54 12.63
C ALA A 137 10.34 7.31 13.96
N SER A 138 10.75 8.57 13.95
CA SER A 138 10.78 9.43 15.15
C SER A 138 9.40 9.94 15.58
N LYS A 139 8.38 9.86 14.71
CA LYS A 139 7.02 10.34 14.96
C LYS A 139 6.08 9.18 15.29
N ASN A 140 5.05 9.47 16.10
CA ASN A 140 3.98 8.51 16.29
C ASN A 140 3.20 8.36 14.98
N ARG A 141 3.09 7.12 14.49
CA ARG A 141 2.40 6.78 13.24
C ARG A 141 0.97 7.33 13.16
N GLN A 142 0.23 7.26 14.26
CA GLN A 142 -1.15 7.75 14.33
C GLN A 142 -1.27 9.25 14.06
N ASP A 143 -0.21 10.02 14.29
CA ASP A 143 -0.23 11.47 14.12
C ASP A 143 -0.25 11.87 12.65
N TYR A 144 0.26 11.03 11.73
CA TYR A 144 0.35 11.35 10.30
C TYR A 144 -0.46 10.43 9.37
N ILE A 145 -0.85 9.22 9.81
CA ILE A 145 -1.74 8.33 9.03
C ILE A 145 -3.20 8.35 9.47
N GLY A 146 -3.52 8.99 10.61
CA GLY A 146 -4.89 9.15 11.10
C GLY A 146 -5.78 9.91 10.09
N ASP A 147 -7.08 9.95 10.36
CA ASP A 147 -8.19 10.39 9.48
C ASP A 147 -8.09 11.82 8.88
N ASN A 148 -6.89 12.33 8.68
CA ASN A 148 -6.59 13.62 8.08
C ASN A 148 -6.29 13.48 6.58
N SER A 149 -7.35 13.23 5.79
CA SER A 149 -7.31 13.31 4.32
C SER A 149 -6.67 14.59 3.76
N ASN A 150 -6.54 15.63 4.60
CA ASN A 150 -5.96 16.93 4.22
C ASN A 150 -4.42 16.94 4.19
N ARG A 151 -3.74 15.99 4.80
CA ARG A 151 -2.26 16.03 4.92
C ARG A 151 -1.52 15.57 3.68
N LYS A 152 -2.18 14.87 2.77
CA LYS A 152 -1.58 14.35 1.52
C LYS A 152 -0.27 13.56 1.74
N ILE A 153 -0.11 12.87 2.88
CA ILE A 153 1.15 12.19 3.23
C ILE A 153 1.51 11.12 2.22
N LEU A 154 0.57 10.24 1.87
CA LEU A 154 0.80 9.19 0.89
C LEU A 154 1.23 9.77 -0.46
N SER A 155 0.51 10.77 -0.98
CA SER A 155 0.86 11.41 -2.25
C SER A 155 2.20 12.14 -2.19
N SER A 156 2.54 12.71 -1.04
CA SER A 156 3.83 13.38 -0.81
C SER A 156 4.99 12.39 -0.77
N LEU A 157 4.80 11.23 -0.14
CA LEU A 157 5.78 10.14 -0.15
C LEU A 157 5.98 9.58 -1.56
N ILE A 158 4.89 9.28 -2.28
CA ILE A 158 4.96 8.81 -3.67
C ILE A 158 5.70 9.82 -4.55
N ALA A 159 5.39 11.11 -4.41
CA ALA A 159 6.05 12.16 -5.17
C ALA A 159 7.57 12.22 -4.88
N TYR A 160 7.95 12.16 -3.61
CA TYR A 160 9.36 12.26 -3.24
C TYR A 160 10.16 11.00 -3.62
N ILE A 161 9.66 9.82 -3.29
CA ILE A 161 10.29 8.54 -3.66
C ILE A 161 10.44 8.44 -5.18
N GLY A 162 9.40 8.82 -5.92
CA GLY A 162 9.45 8.84 -7.38
C GLY A 162 10.47 9.85 -7.93
N GLU A 163 10.66 11.02 -7.33
CA GLU A 163 11.73 11.96 -7.73
C GLU A 163 13.13 11.37 -7.48
N VAL A 164 13.33 10.60 -6.40
CA VAL A 164 14.58 9.88 -6.14
C VAL A 164 14.81 8.82 -7.22
N ILE A 165 13.82 7.96 -7.48
CA ILE A 165 13.90 6.90 -8.51
C ILE A 165 14.17 7.55 -9.87
N LYS A 166 13.34 8.53 -10.26
CA LYS A 166 13.46 9.26 -11.53
C LYS A 166 14.87 9.83 -11.74
N SER A 167 15.44 10.45 -10.71
CA SER A 167 16.78 11.00 -10.76
C SER A 167 17.84 9.91 -10.96
N ALA A 168 17.71 8.78 -10.27
CA ALA A 168 18.68 7.68 -10.31
C ALA A 168 18.68 6.90 -11.63
N ILE A 169 17.52 6.70 -12.26
CA ILE A 169 17.40 5.95 -13.52
C ILE A 169 17.31 6.86 -14.76
N ASN A 170 17.42 8.17 -14.58
CA ASN A 170 17.26 9.16 -15.65
C ASN A 170 15.91 9.04 -16.36
N GLY A 171 14.85 8.84 -15.57
CA GLY A 171 13.50 8.56 -16.03
C GLY A 171 12.62 9.79 -16.11
N GLU A 172 11.37 9.56 -16.54
CA GLU A 172 10.31 10.57 -16.64
C GLU A 172 9.04 10.09 -15.95
N TRP A 173 8.26 11.04 -15.41
CA TRP A 173 6.93 10.77 -14.88
C TRP A 173 5.93 10.51 -16.00
N GLN A 174 5.12 9.48 -15.82
CA GLN A 174 3.92 9.25 -16.61
C GLN A 174 2.77 8.80 -15.70
N THR A 175 1.57 8.76 -16.25
CA THR A 175 0.41 8.18 -15.58
C THR A 175 -0.06 6.99 -16.39
N LYS A 176 -0.37 5.89 -15.70
CA LYS A 176 -0.85 4.66 -16.32
C LYS A 176 -2.25 4.37 -15.86
N GLN A 177 -3.15 4.08 -16.80
CA GLN A 177 -4.46 3.54 -16.48
C GLN A 177 -4.31 2.12 -15.96
N ASN A 178 -4.93 1.85 -14.82
CA ASN A 178 -4.90 0.54 -14.18
C ASN A 178 -6.33 0.06 -13.95
N SER A 179 -6.67 -1.13 -14.44
CA SER A 179 -8.03 -1.67 -14.39
C SER A 179 -8.55 -1.93 -12.97
N GLY A 180 -7.65 -2.10 -12.00
CA GLY A 180 -8.02 -2.35 -10.60
C GLY A 180 -8.05 -1.11 -9.71
N TRP A 181 -7.33 -0.04 -10.11
CA TRP A 181 -7.07 1.11 -9.23
C TRP A 181 -7.40 2.46 -9.87
N GLY A 182 -7.91 2.48 -11.11
CA GLY A 182 -8.12 3.69 -11.90
C GLY A 182 -6.85 4.11 -12.61
N TRP A 183 -6.05 4.99 -12.05
CA TRP A 183 -4.77 5.43 -12.59
C TRP A 183 -3.68 5.38 -11.52
N GLU A 184 -2.43 5.31 -11.95
CA GLU A 184 -1.27 5.43 -11.07
C GLU A 184 -0.14 6.24 -11.70
N PRO A 185 0.61 7.04 -10.93
CA PRO A 185 1.84 7.64 -11.39
C PRO A 185 2.92 6.57 -11.45
N ILE A 186 3.69 6.57 -12.53
CA ILE A 186 4.81 5.66 -12.77
C ILE A 186 6.04 6.44 -13.24
N ILE A 187 7.22 5.82 -13.11
CA ILE A 187 8.45 6.33 -13.73
C ILE A 187 8.79 5.42 -14.92
N ILE A 188 9.15 6.02 -16.04
CA ILE A 188 9.63 5.31 -17.23
C ILE A 188 11.07 5.73 -17.49
N ASP A 189 11.98 4.78 -17.69
CA ASP A 189 13.36 5.04 -18.08
C ASP A 189 13.49 5.25 -19.61
N LEU A 190 14.70 5.59 -20.06
CA LEU A 190 15.00 5.82 -21.47
C LEU A 190 14.81 4.57 -22.35
N ASN A 191 14.79 3.37 -21.78
CA ASN A 191 14.56 2.10 -22.46
C ASN A 191 13.09 1.70 -22.51
N GLY A 192 12.20 2.50 -21.91
CA GLY A 192 10.76 2.22 -21.80
C GLY A 192 10.39 1.26 -20.68
N LYS A 193 11.35 0.90 -19.79
CA LYS A 193 11.08 0.09 -18.58
C LYS A 193 10.36 0.95 -17.55
N THR A 194 9.30 0.39 -16.96
CA THR A 194 8.42 1.14 -16.05
C THR A 194 8.61 0.72 -14.61
N SER A 195 8.56 1.67 -13.69
CA SER A 195 8.44 1.45 -12.24
C SER A 195 7.05 1.86 -11.76
N SER A 196 6.30 0.90 -11.23
CA SER A 196 5.04 1.09 -10.52
C SER A 196 5.28 0.77 -9.04
N PHE A 197 5.07 1.74 -8.16
CA PHE A 197 5.48 1.64 -6.75
C PHE A 197 4.46 2.19 -5.75
N CYS A 198 3.34 2.72 -6.22
CA CYS A 198 2.34 3.35 -5.35
C CYS A 198 1.81 2.41 -4.27
N ILE A 199 1.53 1.15 -4.65
CA ILE A 199 1.04 0.15 -3.69
C ILE A 199 2.12 -0.23 -2.68
N MET A 200 3.39 -0.29 -3.10
CA MET A 200 4.50 -0.60 -2.20
C MET A 200 4.67 0.51 -1.15
N VAL A 201 4.58 1.78 -1.57
CA VAL A 201 4.63 2.92 -0.65
C VAL A 201 3.43 2.93 0.28
N PHE A 202 2.25 2.54 -0.21
CA PHE A 202 1.06 2.41 0.62
C PHE A 202 1.24 1.31 1.68
N ASP A 203 1.63 0.11 1.27
CA ASP A 203 1.83 -1.02 2.19
C ASP A 203 2.90 -0.69 3.24
N GLU A 204 3.99 -0.06 2.83
CA GLU A 204 5.07 0.38 3.71
C GLU A 204 4.59 1.42 4.73
N LEU A 205 3.81 2.40 4.26
CA LEU A 205 3.27 3.44 5.13
C LEU A 205 2.24 2.90 6.13
N TYR A 206 1.35 2.01 5.71
CA TYR A 206 0.18 1.62 6.48
C TYR A 206 0.31 0.26 7.18
N GLU A 207 1.14 -0.65 6.68
CA GLU A 207 1.18 -2.05 7.14
C GLU A 207 2.54 -2.47 7.73
N ALA A 208 3.67 -1.85 7.35
CA ALA A 208 4.99 -2.20 7.86
C ALA A 208 5.14 -1.83 9.35
N GLU A 209 5.82 -2.67 10.13
CA GLU A 209 6.16 -2.35 11.54
C GLU A 209 7.20 -1.22 11.61
N GLU A 210 8.21 -1.28 10.73
CA GLU A 210 9.22 -0.26 10.52
C GLU A 210 9.25 0.07 9.02
N SER A 211 9.09 1.33 8.68
CA SER A 211 9.04 1.76 7.27
C SER A 211 10.45 1.94 6.71
N SER A 212 10.70 1.39 5.50
CA SER A 212 11.93 1.59 4.73
C SER A 212 11.62 1.96 3.28
N PHE A 213 11.42 3.24 3.03
CA PHE A 213 11.25 3.77 1.67
C PHE A 213 12.57 3.75 0.88
N TYR A 214 13.69 3.73 1.60
CA TYR A 214 15.01 3.50 1.01
C TYR A 214 15.08 2.13 0.29
N ASP A 215 14.63 1.06 0.92
CA ASP A 215 14.69 -0.29 0.34
C ASP A 215 13.77 -0.42 -0.88
N ILE A 216 12.60 0.21 -0.86
CA ILE A 216 11.70 0.27 -2.03
C ILE A 216 12.41 0.94 -3.21
N ALA A 217 12.99 2.12 -3.00
CA ALA A 217 13.67 2.85 -4.05
C ALA A 217 14.90 2.12 -4.56
N LEU A 218 15.73 1.54 -3.66
CA LEU A 218 16.91 0.76 -4.03
C LEU A 218 16.55 -0.42 -4.92
N MET A 219 15.58 -1.23 -4.50
CA MET A 219 15.11 -2.39 -5.26
C MET A 219 14.64 -2.00 -6.68
N LEU A 220 13.90 -0.91 -6.79
CA LEU A 220 13.41 -0.44 -8.09
C LEU A 220 14.55 0.09 -8.96
N ILE A 221 15.48 0.87 -8.41
CA ILE A 221 16.66 1.37 -9.14
C ILE A 221 17.53 0.21 -9.64
N GLU A 222 17.82 -0.79 -8.78
CA GLU A 222 18.60 -1.97 -9.16
C GLU A 222 17.90 -2.78 -10.27
N SER A 223 16.57 -2.86 -10.24
CA SER A 223 15.82 -3.53 -11.29
C SER A 223 16.04 -2.92 -12.67
N HIS A 224 16.30 -1.62 -12.78
CA HIS A 224 16.56 -0.93 -14.06
C HIS A 224 17.98 -1.10 -14.57
N GLN A 225 18.91 -1.60 -13.74
CA GLN A 225 20.32 -1.82 -14.13
C GLN A 225 20.57 -3.22 -14.72
N GLN A 226 19.56 -4.08 -14.68
CA GLN A 226 19.58 -5.44 -15.24
C GLN A 226 18.94 -5.45 -16.65
#